data_842e4e9f7c6f5ee5360537c24486705e
#
_entry.id   842e4e9f7c6f5ee5360537c24486705e
#
_cell.length_a   1.000
_cell.length_b   1.000
_cell.length_c   1.000
_cell.angle_alpha   90.00
_cell.angle_beta   90.00
_cell.angle_gamma   90.00
#
_symmetry.space_group_name_H-M   'P 1'
#
loop_
_entity.id
_entity.type
_entity.pdbx_description
1 polymer ?
#
loop_
_entity_poly.entity_id
_entity_poly.type
_entity_poly.pdbx_seq_one_letter_code
_entity_poly.pdbx_strand_id
1 'polypeptide(L)'
;MAIGVSSVPLSGTGSQTAGVVSVILGAMKILLTSSSRHGSTDEVAAVIAERLQAAQIDVETRRPEDVDSVDGYDAFILGSAVYMTKWTPEAVDFTKRFHDALKARPVWAFSVGLSGLPQGKVADPMRIGPVLLAIDPEDHMTFAGRFDPSRLSLRERSIAKLGGATEGDYRDWGEVRQWADAIATSLYDDTLTARRERD
;
A
#
# COMPACT_ATOMS: atom_id res chain seq x y z
N MET A 1 -44.17 6.60 50.43
CA MET A 1 -43.19 7.63 50.05
C MET A 1 -42.14 6.94 49.21
N ALA A 2 -42.29 6.94 47.88
CA ALA A 2 -41.42 6.23 46.96
C ALA A 2 -40.47 7.24 46.30
N ILE A 3 -39.17 7.03 46.45
CA ILE A 3 -38.12 7.87 45.85
C ILE A 3 -37.81 7.30 44.47
N GLY A 4 -38.18 8.02 43.41
CA GLY A 4 -37.86 7.67 42.06
C GLY A 4 -36.38 7.91 41.75
N VAL A 5 -35.68 6.85 41.35
CA VAL A 5 -34.32 6.95 40.77
C VAL A 5 -34.44 7.24 39.32
N SER A 6 -34.09 8.49 38.92
CA SER A 6 -34.04 8.94 37.52
C SER A 6 -32.78 8.34 36.88
N SER A 7 -32.96 7.45 35.91
CA SER A 7 -31.90 6.95 35.05
C SER A 7 -31.55 8.01 34.00
N VAL A 8 -30.35 8.56 34.09
CA VAL A 8 -29.75 9.40 33.02
C VAL A 8 -29.29 8.50 31.87
N PRO A 9 -29.71 8.71 30.62
CA PRO A 9 -29.20 7.96 29.51
C PRO A 9 -27.80 8.50 29.13
N LEU A 10 -26.79 7.65 29.22
CA LEU A 10 -25.49 7.86 28.59
C LEU A 10 -25.66 7.66 27.07
N SER A 11 -26.01 8.70 26.37
CA SER A 11 -26.11 8.69 24.92
C SER A 11 -25.00 9.55 24.28
N GLY A 12 -24.13 8.92 23.50
CA GLY A 12 -23.83 9.48 22.22
C GLY A 12 -22.54 10.25 22.02
N THR A 13 -21.37 9.81 22.54
CA THR A 13 -20.10 10.41 22.10
C THR A 13 -19.41 9.62 20.97
N GLY A 14 -19.71 8.33 20.79
CA GLY A 14 -19.07 7.48 19.80
C GLY A 14 -19.53 7.69 18.35
N SER A 15 -20.78 8.11 18.14
CA SER A 15 -21.36 8.25 16.79
C SER A 15 -20.92 9.55 16.08
N GLN A 16 -20.69 10.62 16.84
CA GLN A 16 -20.28 11.91 16.26
C GLN A 16 -18.80 11.91 15.85
N THR A 17 -17.94 11.26 16.63
CA THR A 17 -16.51 11.12 16.28
C THR A 17 -16.30 10.25 15.04
N ALA A 18 -17.01 9.14 14.90
CA ALA A 18 -16.92 8.30 13.70
C ALA A 18 -17.39 9.03 12.42
N GLY A 19 -18.46 9.80 12.52
CA GLY A 19 -18.95 10.60 11.39
C GLY A 19 -17.99 11.71 10.97
N VAL A 20 -17.37 12.40 11.91
CA VAL A 20 -16.40 13.46 11.65
C VAL A 20 -15.11 12.90 11.04
N VAL A 21 -14.64 11.78 11.56
CA VAL A 21 -13.44 11.10 11.01
C VAL A 21 -13.70 10.62 9.59
N SER A 22 -14.86 10.04 9.30
CA SER A 22 -15.25 9.63 7.94
C SER A 22 -15.29 10.81 6.96
N VAL A 23 -15.77 11.98 7.37
CA VAL A 23 -15.79 13.20 6.52
C VAL A 23 -14.36 13.71 6.25
N ILE A 24 -13.46 13.64 7.24
CA ILE A 24 -12.09 14.13 7.09
C ILE A 24 -11.27 13.20 6.17
N LEU A 25 -11.44 11.89 6.29
CA LEU A 25 -10.76 10.92 5.43
C LEU A 25 -11.30 10.88 4.01
N GLY A 26 -12.58 11.15 3.83
CA GLY A 26 -13.15 11.36 2.50
C GLY A 26 -12.62 12.62 1.78
N ALA A 27 -11.90 13.50 2.49
CA ALA A 27 -11.19 14.63 1.92
C ALA A 27 -9.70 14.33 1.60
N MET A 28 -9.11 13.25 2.17
CA MET A 28 -7.73 12.84 1.87
C MET A 28 -7.67 12.12 0.55
N LYS A 29 -6.78 12.57 -0.32
CA LYS A 29 -6.53 11.95 -1.62
C LYS A 29 -5.17 11.25 -1.65
N ILE A 30 -5.18 9.96 -1.93
CA ILE A 30 -3.98 9.12 -2.00
C ILE A 30 -3.68 8.75 -3.44
N LEU A 31 -2.43 8.89 -3.85
CA LEU A 31 -1.93 8.30 -5.08
C LEU A 31 -1.33 6.92 -4.80
N LEU A 32 -1.93 5.89 -5.37
CA LEU A 32 -1.36 4.55 -5.41
C LEU A 32 -0.74 4.33 -6.79
N THR A 33 0.58 4.13 -6.85
CA THR A 33 1.25 3.73 -8.09
C THR A 33 1.71 2.28 -8.00
N SER A 34 1.58 1.54 -9.10
CA SER A 34 2.13 0.19 -9.20
C SER A 34 2.81 -0.03 -10.55
N SER A 35 3.98 -0.66 -10.51
CA SER A 35 4.70 -1.09 -11.69
C SER A 35 4.80 -2.60 -11.74
N SER A 36 4.17 -3.20 -12.73
CA SER A 36 4.05 -4.65 -12.89
C SER A 36 4.49 -5.10 -14.27
N ARG A 37 5.19 -6.24 -14.35
CA ARG A 37 5.55 -6.83 -15.65
C ARG A 37 4.51 -7.85 -16.14
N HIS A 38 3.90 -8.57 -15.22
CA HIS A 38 3.00 -9.70 -15.54
C HIS A 38 1.65 -9.61 -14.82
N GLY A 39 1.31 -8.43 -14.28
CA GLY A 39 0.02 -8.12 -13.68
C GLY A 39 -0.12 -8.48 -12.19
N SER A 40 0.79 -9.27 -11.60
CA SER A 40 0.65 -9.68 -10.19
C SER A 40 0.71 -8.51 -9.21
N THR A 41 1.57 -7.53 -9.45
CA THR A 41 1.68 -6.31 -8.63
C THR A 41 0.43 -5.44 -8.76
N ASP A 42 -0.11 -5.31 -9.98
CA ASP A 42 -1.31 -4.52 -10.23
C ASP A 42 -2.54 -5.14 -9.54
N GLU A 43 -2.64 -6.48 -9.51
CA GLU A 43 -3.70 -7.17 -8.79
C GLU A 43 -3.58 -6.95 -7.26
N VAL A 44 -2.36 -6.93 -6.70
CA VAL A 44 -2.13 -6.57 -5.28
C VAL A 44 -2.52 -5.10 -5.02
N ALA A 45 -2.10 -4.18 -5.89
CA ALA A 45 -2.45 -2.76 -5.82
C ALA A 45 -3.98 -2.54 -5.83
N ALA A 46 -4.69 -3.29 -6.68
CA ALA A 46 -6.15 -3.22 -6.77
C ALA A 46 -6.83 -3.62 -5.45
N VAL A 47 -6.37 -4.68 -4.78
CA VAL A 47 -6.91 -5.11 -3.47
C VAL A 47 -6.62 -4.07 -2.39
N ILE A 48 -5.43 -3.46 -2.39
CA ILE A 48 -5.09 -2.38 -1.46
C ILE A 48 -6.03 -1.17 -1.69
N ALA A 49 -6.19 -0.74 -2.94
CA ALA A 49 -7.07 0.38 -3.29
C ALA A 49 -8.52 0.11 -2.88
N GLU A 50 -9.06 -1.07 -3.21
CA GLU A 50 -10.41 -1.48 -2.82
C GLU A 50 -10.61 -1.41 -1.30
N ARG A 51 -9.61 -1.88 -0.54
CA ARG A 51 -9.71 -1.91 0.93
C ARG A 51 -9.70 -0.51 1.53
N LEU A 52 -8.85 0.39 1.02
CA LEU A 52 -8.79 1.78 1.45
C LEU A 52 -10.05 2.56 1.06
N GLN A 53 -10.58 2.33 -0.15
CA GLN A 53 -11.84 2.92 -0.59
C GLN A 53 -13.03 2.45 0.27
N ALA A 54 -13.04 1.18 0.69
CA ALA A 54 -14.02 0.67 1.64
C ALA A 54 -13.93 1.37 3.01
N ALA A 55 -12.74 1.85 3.39
CA ALA A 55 -12.51 2.70 4.56
C ALA A 55 -12.77 4.19 4.28
N GLN A 56 -13.44 4.54 3.17
CA GLN A 56 -13.81 5.92 2.78
C GLN A 56 -12.59 6.84 2.52
N ILE A 57 -11.48 6.30 2.07
CA ILE A 57 -10.29 7.04 1.64
C ILE A 57 -10.35 7.18 0.11
N ASP A 58 -10.15 8.40 -0.43
CA ASP A 58 -10.05 8.63 -1.88
C ASP A 58 -8.72 8.13 -2.41
N VAL A 59 -8.73 7.06 -3.20
CA VAL A 59 -7.54 6.45 -3.77
C VAL A 59 -7.59 6.49 -5.29
N GLU A 60 -6.64 7.21 -5.88
CA GLU A 60 -6.42 7.21 -7.32
C GLU A 60 -5.26 6.26 -7.65
N THR A 61 -5.52 5.29 -8.54
CA THR A 61 -4.50 4.33 -8.98
C THR A 61 -3.98 4.70 -10.36
N ARG A 62 -2.66 4.83 -10.51
CA ARG A 62 -1.97 5.12 -11.78
C ARG A 62 -0.72 4.28 -11.96
N ARG A 63 -0.27 4.14 -13.21
CA ARG A 63 1.08 3.66 -13.48
C ARG A 63 2.10 4.75 -13.19
N PRO A 64 3.31 4.43 -12.69
CA PRO A 64 4.33 5.44 -12.41
C PRO A 64 4.68 6.34 -13.60
N GLU A 65 4.70 5.76 -14.81
CA GLU A 65 5.00 6.46 -16.07
C GLU A 65 3.90 7.43 -16.52
N ASP A 66 2.66 7.20 -16.08
CA ASP A 66 1.48 8.00 -16.48
C ASP A 66 1.20 9.16 -15.48
N VAL A 67 2.08 9.36 -14.49
CA VAL A 67 1.94 10.45 -13.51
C VAL A 67 2.79 11.64 -13.94
N ASP A 68 2.14 12.74 -14.31
CA ASP A 68 2.81 13.98 -14.69
C ASP A 68 3.02 14.92 -13.49
N SER A 69 2.12 14.91 -12.51
CA SER A 69 2.20 15.70 -11.27
C SER A 69 1.68 14.89 -10.08
N VAL A 70 2.23 15.20 -8.91
CA VAL A 70 1.81 14.66 -7.61
C VAL A 70 1.17 15.73 -6.72
N ASP A 71 0.79 16.86 -7.31
CA ASP A 71 0.08 17.92 -6.60
C ASP A 71 -1.35 17.47 -6.25
N GLY A 72 -1.81 17.87 -5.08
CA GLY A 72 -3.16 17.55 -4.60
C GLY A 72 -3.34 16.15 -4.03
N TYR A 73 -2.28 15.36 -3.89
CA TYR A 73 -2.30 14.14 -3.10
C TYR A 73 -1.70 14.38 -1.72
N ASP A 74 -2.33 13.83 -0.70
CA ASP A 74 -1.93 13.98 0.71
C ASP A 74 -0.95 12.90 1.15
N ALA A 75 -0.99 11.72 0.51
CA ALA A 75 -0.12 10.58 0.80
C ALA A 75 0.11 9.70 -0.44
N PHE A 76 1.08 8.81 -0.36
CA PHE A 76 1.50 7.95 -1.46
C PHE A 76 1.60 6.48 -1.04
N ILE A 77 1.19 5.59 -1.96
CA ILE A 77 1.46 4.15 -1.85
C ILE A 77 2.19 3.72 -3.12
N LEU A 78 3.41 3.22 -2.96
CA LEU A 78 4.29 2.89 -4.07
C LEU A 78 4.52 1.37 -4.16
N GLY A 79 4.07 0.76 -5.25
CA GLY A 79 4.21 -0.66 -5.51
C GLY A 79 5.13 -0.98 -6.67
N SER A 80 5.98 -1.98 -6.52
CA SER A 80 6.81 -2.47 -7.62
C SER A 80 6.94 -3.99 -7.64
N ALA A 81 6.91 -4.55 -8.84
CA ALA A 81 7.41 -5.89 -9.05
C ALA A 81 8.91 -5.95 -8.76
N VAL A 82 9.33 -7.06 -8.15
CA VAL A 82 10.75 -7.33 -7.93
C VAL A 82 11.28 -8.20 -9.06
N TYR A 83 12.24 -7.67 -9.80
CA TYR A 83 12.94 -8.39 -10.83
C TYR A 83 14.44 -8.35 -10.60
N MET A 84 15.08 -9.51 -10.50
CA MET A 84 16.52 -9.64 -10.18
C MET A 84 16.90 -8.84 -8.91
N THR A 85 16.11 -8.97 -7.84
CA THR A 85 16.28 -8.31 -6.53
C THR A 85 16.12 -6.79 -6.52
N LYS A 86 15.60 -6.18 -7.58
CA LYS A 86 15.39 -4.73 -7.73
C LYS A 86 13.94 -4.41 -8.07
N TRP A 87 13.53 -3.21 -7.75
CA TRP A 87 12.32 -2.60 -8.31
C TRP A 87 12.46 -2.36 -9.81
N THR A 88 11.34 -2.25 -10.48
CA THR A 88 11.29 -1.91 -11.91
C THR A 88 11.86 -0.51 -12.15
N PRO A 89 12.45 -0.25 -13.34
CA PRO A 89 12.97 1.07 -13.67
C PRO A 89 11.93 2.18 -13.56
N GLU A 90 10.69 1.91 -13.95
CA GLU A 90 9.57 2.86 -13.94
C GLU A 90 9.24 3.31 -12.49
N ALA A 91 9.19 2.36 -11.53
CA ALA A 91 8.99 2.68 -10.13
C ALA A 91 10.16 3.47 -9.54
N VAL A 92 11.40 3.09 -9.87
CA VAL A 92 12.60 3.82 -9.42
C VAL A 92 12.67 5.21 -10.02
N ASP A 93 12.29 5.39 -11.28
CA ASP A 93 12.25 6.70 -11.93
C ASP A 93 11.21 7.61 -11.28
N PHE A 94 10.03 7.09 -10.96
CA PHE A 94 9.00 7.80 -10.21
C PHE A 94 9.54 8.37 -8.89
N THR A 95 10.25 7.54 -8.10
CA THR A 95 10.80 7.99 -6.82
C THR A 95 11.83 9.11 -6.98
N LYS A 96 12.56 9.14 -8.09
CA LYS A 96 13.53 10.21 -8.40
C LYS A 96 12.84 11.49 -8.86
N ARG A 97 11.85 11.38 -9.77
CA ARG A 97 11.11 12.53 -10.30
C ARG A 97 10.38 13.30 -9.21
N PHE A 98 9.81 12.60 -8.24
CA PHE A 98 8.98 13.18 -7.20
C PHE A 98 9.60 13.12 -5.80
N HIS A 99 10.92 12.98 -5.71
CA HIS A 99 11.65 12.81 -4.45
C HIS A 99 11.24 13.78 -3.36
N ASP A 100 11.22 15.08 -3.64
CA ASP A 100 10.92 16.10 -2.63
C ASP A 100 9.46 16.02 -2.15
N ALA A 101 8.54 15.70 -3.04
CA ALA A 101 7.15 15.52 -2.68
C ALA A 101 6.92 14.27 -1.82
N LEU A 102 7.64 13.19 -2.11
CA LEU A 102 7.60 11.95 -1.34
C LEU A 102 8.21 12.12 0.05
N LYS A 103 9.30 12.90 0.17
CA LYS A 103 9.90 13.22 1.48
C LYS A 103 9.06 14.14 2.35
N ALA A 104 8.14 14.89 1.76
CA ALA A 104 7.28 15.86 2.46
C ALA A 104 5.93 15.29 2.92
N ARG A 105 5.58 14.07 2.55
CA ARG A 105 4.26 13.48 2.80
C ARG A 105 4.39 12.00 3.16
N PRO A 106 3.43 11.42 3.89
CA PRO A 106 3.44 9.99 4.22
C PRO A 106 3.54 9.10 2.98
N VAL A 107 4.42 8.13 3.03
CA VAL A 107 4.66 7.15 1.96
C VAL A 107 4.62 5.75 2.54
N TRP A 108 3.85 4.87 1.93
CA TRP A 108 3.94 3.42 2.13
C TRP A 108 4.50 2.78 0.88
N ALA A 109 5.26 1.71 1.05
CA ALA A 109 5.88 1.02 -0.06
C ALA A 109 5.59 -0.48 -0.03
N PHE A 110 5.40 -1.10 -1.19
CA PHE A 110 5.33 -2.56 -1.25
C PHE A 110 6.07 -3.13 -2.45
N SER A 111 6.62 -4.31 -2.23
CA SER A 111 7.29 -5.12 -3.23
C SER A 111 6.46 -6.37 -3.52
N VAL A 112 6.43 -6.83 -4.77
CA VAL A 112 5.84 -8.13 -5.11
C VAL A 112 6.90 -9.00 -5.78
N GLY A 113 7.21 -10.15 -5.18
CA GLY A 113 8.29 -11.01 -5.62
C GLY A 113 8.03 -12.49 -5.39
N LEU A 114 9.00 -13.30 -5.83
CA LEU A 114 8.96 -14.77 -5.71
C LEU A 114 10.18 -15.34 -4.99
N SER A 115 11.12 -14.51 -4.54
CA SER A 115 12.32 -14.96 -3.84
C SER A 115 11.97 -15.69 -2.55
N GLY A 116 12.58 -16.87 -2.35
CA GLY A 116 12.33 -17.71 -1.16
C GLY A 116 11.18 -18.69 -1.28
N LEU A 117 10.36 -18.58 -2.33
CA LEU A 117 9.23 -19.48 -2.57
C LEU A 117 9.65 -20.71 -3.42
N PRO A 118 9.00 -21.85 -3.24
CA PRO A 118 7.86 -22.15 -2.35
C PRO A 118 8.25 -22.56 -0.92
N GLN A 119 9.54 -22.66 -0.58
CA GLN A 119 9.99 -23.28 0.68
C GLN A 119 9.84 -22.40 1.93
N GLY A 120 9.38 -21.14 1.78
CA GLY A 120 9.26 -20.21 2.90
C GLY A 120 8.44 -18.99 2.59
N LYS A 121 8.60 -17.95 3.42
CA LYS A 121 8.04 -16.61 3.13
C LYS A 121 8.83 -15.96 2.00
N VAL A 122 8.16 -15.07 1.26
CA VAL A 122 8.86 -14.23 0.28
C VAL A 122 9.95 -13.42 0.97
N ALA A 123 11.14 -13.41 0.37
CA ALA A 123 12.27 -12.66 0.93
C ALA A 123 12.27 -11.21 0.44
N ASP A 124 12.66 -10.30 1.32
CA ASP A 124 12.83 -8.90 0.96
C ASP A 124 13.88 -8.72 -0.15
N PRO A 125 13.63 -7.81 -1.09
CA PRO A 125 14.56 -7.59 -2.18
C PRO A 125 15.86 -6.92 -1.69
N MET A 126 16.99 -7.59 -1.88
CA MET A 126 18.29 -7.15 -1.34
C MET A 126 18.80 -5.81 -1.90
N ARG A 127 18.27 -5.34 -3.03
CA ARG A 127 18.80 -4.17 -3.75
C ARG A 127 17.83 -2.99 -3.83
N ILE A 128 16.81 -2.94 -2.98
CA ILE A 128 15.88 -1.82 -2.89
C ILE A 128 16.21 -0.85 -1.76
N GLY A 129 17.14 -1.21 -0.86
CA GLY A 129 17.53 -0.36 0.26
C GLY A 129 17.79 1.11 -0.11
N PRO A 130 18.57 1.42 -1.17
CA PRO A 130 18.77 2.80 -1.60
C PRO A 130 17.48 3.53 -2.01
N VAL A 131 16.50 2.81 -2.58
CA VAL A 131 15.20 3.40 -2.95
C VAL A 131 14.39 3.70 -1.69
N LEU A 132 14.30 2.74 -0.75
CA LEU A 132 13.59 2.94 0.51
C LEU A 132 14.21 4.08 1.34
N LEU A 133 15.53 4.15 1.43
CA LEU A 133 16.22 5.25 2.11
C LEU A 133 15.94 6.62 1.47
N ALA A 134 15.76 6.66 0.16
CA ALA A 134 15.46 7.91 -0.55
C ALA A 134 14.04 8.41 -0.29
N ILE A 135 13.05 7.52 -0.18
CA ILE A 135 11.64 7.89 0.03
C ILE A 135 11.22 7.85 1.51
N ASP A 136 11.99 7.15 2.37
CA ASP A 136 11.77 7.04 3.82
C ASP A 136 10.32 6.67 4.16
N PRO A 137 9.84 5.48 3.75
CA PRO A 137 8.44 5.14 3.89
C PRO A 137 8.09 4.83 5.35
N GLU A 138 6.84 5.11 5.73
CA GLU A 138 6.25 4.75 7.03
C GLU A 138 6.30 3.23 7.28
N ASP A 139 6.10 2.46 6.20
CA ASP A 139 6.23 1.00 6.23
C ASP A 139 6.55 0.45 4.83
N HIS A 140 7.22 -0.70 4.80
CA HIS A 140 7.49 -1.45 3.57
C HIS A 140 7.14 -2.92 3.76
N MET A 141 6.27 -3.43 2.89
CA MET A 141 5.85 -4.84 2.88
C MET A 141 6.30 -5.54 1.59
N THR A 142 6.77 -6.77 1.72
CA THR A 142 7.05 -7.63 0.57
C THR A 142 6.03 -8.75 0.49
N PHE A 143 5.19 -8.71 -0.55
CA PHE A 143 4.18 -9.73 -0.82
C PHE A 143 4.70 -10.79 -1.78
N ALA A 144 4.23 -12.01 -1.59
CA ALA A 144 4.40 -13.07 -2.57
C ALA A 144 3.66 -12.73 -3.86
N GLY A 145 4.24 -13.12 -4.99
CA GLY A 145 3.62 -12.96 -6.30
C GLY A 145 3.02 -14.24 -6.85
N ARG A 146 2.58 -14.17 -8.12
CA ARG A 146 2.17 -15.34 -8.90
C ARG A 146 3.23 -15.65 -9.96
N PHE A 147 3.60 -16.91 -10.08
CA PHE A 147 4.42 -17.39 -11.17
C PHE A 147 3.56 -18.17 -12.17
N ASP A 148 3.33 -17.57 -13.32
CA ASP A 148 2.58 -18.15 -14.43
C ASP A 148 3.49 -18.20 -15.68
N PRO A 149 4.04 -19.38 -16.01
CA PRO A 149 4.94 -19.52 -17.16
C PRO A 149 4.31 -19.13 -18.50
N SER A 150 2.97 -19.18 -18.62
CA SER A 150 2.27 -18.83 -19.86
C SER A 150 2.41 -17.34 -20.21
N ARG A 151 2.59 -16.49 -19.21
CA ARG A 151 2.76 -15.04 -19.34
C ARG A 151 4.21 -14.58 -19.57
N LEU A 152 5.16 -15.52 -19.52
CA LEU A 152 6.59 -15.23 -19.63
C LEU A 152 7.11 -15.50 -21.03
N SER A 153 8.07 -14.71 -21.48
CA SER A 153 8.89 -15.02 -22.64
C SER A 153 9.72 -16.29 -22.41
N LEU A 154 10.18 -16.91 -23.49
CA LEU A 154 11.02 -18.12 -23.38
C LEU A 154 12.29 -17.88 -22.55
N ARG A 155 12.89 -16.70 -22.65
CA ARG A 155 14.08 -16.31 -21.90
C ARG A 155 13.78 -16.18 -20.40
N GLU A 156 12.67 -15.53 -20.04
CA GLU A 156 12.24 -15.38 -18.65
C GLU A 156 11.89 -16.72 -18.01
N ARG A 157 11.23 -17.63 -18.76
CA ARG A 157 10.97 -19.00 -18.30
C ARG A 157 12.25 -19.75 -17.95
N SER A 158 13.28 -19.62 -18.81
CA SER A 158 14.57 -20.27 -18.58
C SER A 158 15.24 -19.74 -17.32
N ILE A 159 15.25 -18.41 -17.13
CA ILE A 159 15.83 -17.78 -15.94
C ILE A 159 15.06 -18.19 -14.67
N ALA A 160 13.74 -18.15 -14.71
CA ALA A 160 12.90 -18.53 -13.58
C ALA A 160 13.10 -20.01 -13.19
N LYS A 161 13.21 -20.88 -14.18
CA LYS A 161 13.47 -22.32 -13.99
C LYS A 161 14.85 -22.59 -13.36
N LEU A 162 15.86 -21.86 -13.78
CA LEU A 162 17.20 -21.90 -13.19
C LEU A 162 17.19 -21.37 -11.74
N GLY A 163 16.33 -20.41 -11.41
CA GLY A 163 16.11 -19.89 -10.06
C GLY A 163 15.22 -20.77 -9.18
N GLY A 164 14.78 -21.96 -9.66
CA GLY A 164 13.94 -22.88 -8.89
C GLY A 164 12.48 -22.46 -8.73
N ALA A 165 12.01 -21.46 -9.51
CA ALA A 165 10.63 -21.03 -9.46
C ALA A 165 9.69 -22.14 -9.96
N THR A 166 8.66 -22.45 -9.18
CA THR A 166 7.58 -23.38 -9.52
C THR A 166 6.31 -22.60 -9.84
N GLU A 167 5.53 -23.12 -10.81
CA GLU A 167 4.24 -22.53 -11.18
C GLU A 167 3.30 -22.53 -9.98
N GLY A 168 2.66 -21.40 -9.73
CA GLY A 168 1.72 -21.25 -8.62
C GLY A 168 1.35 -19.81 -8.35
N ASP A 169 0.27 -19.63 -7.62
CA ASP A 169 -0.15 -18.38 -7.02
C ASP A 169 0.15 -18.44 -5.52
N TYR A 170 1.11 -17.63 -5.10
CA TYR A 170 1.62 -17.63 -3.72
C TYR A 170 1.12 -16.43 -2.92
N ARG A 171 0.23 -15.63 -3.50
CA ARG A 171 -0.28 -14.41 -2.87
C ARG A 171 -1.18 -14.75 -1.70
N ASP A 172 -0.91 -14.13 -0.56
CA ASP A 172 -1.78 -14.14 0.61
C ASP A 172 -2.64 -12.86 0.62
N TRP A 173 -3.89 -13.01 0.17
CA TRP A 173 -4.84 -11.90 0.14
C TRP A 173 -5.28 -11.43 1.53
N GLY A 174 -5.12 -12.27 2.56
CA GLY A 174 -5.33 -11.89 3.95
C GLY A 174 -4.27 -10.89 4.40
N GLU A 175 -2.99 -11.20 4.12
CA GLU A 175 -1.86 -10.33 4.43
C GLU A 175 -1.97 -8.97 3.70
N VAL A 176 -2.32 -8.98 2.40
CA VAL A 176 -2.53 -7.75 1.63
C VAL A 176 -3.62 -6.86 2.23
N ARG A 177 -4.77 -7.44 2.58
CA ARG A 177 -5.87 -6.70 3.20
C ARG A 177 -5.50 -6.19 4.59
N GLN A 178 -4.83 -6.99 5.41
CA GLN A 178 -4.38 -6.58 6.73
C GLN A 178 -3.42 -5.38 6.68
N TRP A 179 -2.51 -5.38 5.71
CA TRP A 179 -1.59 -4.26 5.50
C TRP A 179 -2.33 -2.99 5.06
N ALA A 180 -3.29 -3.10 4.15
CA ALA A 180 -4.14 -1.97 3.76
C ALA A 180 -4.96 -1.41 4.94
N ASP A 181 -5.46 -2.28 5.84
CA ASP A 181 -6.15 -1.88 7.07
C ASP A 181 -5.22 -1.14 8.04
N ALA A 182 -3.95 -1.56 8.15
CA ALA A 182 -2.95 -0.87 8.95
C ALA A 182 -2.65 0.53 8.39
N ILE A 183 -2.55 0.69 7.08
CA ILE A 183 -2.42 2.01 6.42
C ILE A 183 -3.62 2.89 6.75
N ALA A 184 -4.85 2.38 6.60
CA ALA A 184 -6.05 3.14 6.93
C ALA A 184 -6.03 3.60 8.40
N THR A 185 -5.62 2.74 9.32
CA THR A 185 -5.51 3.06 10.75
C THR A 185 -4.49 4.17 11.01
N SER A 186 -3.29 4.09 10.40
CA SER A 186 -2.25 5.11 10.52
C SER A 186 -2.74 6.48 10.04
N LEU A 187 -3.39 6.53 8.89
CA LEU A 187 -3.98 7.76 8.34
C LEU A 187 -5.06 8.37 9.25
N TYR A 188 -5.85 7.53 9.92
CA TYR A 188 -6.83 7.98 10.91
C TYR A 188 -6.16 8.64 12.12
N ASP A 189 -5.14 7.99 12.68
CA ASP A 189 -4.46 8.46 13.88
C ASP A 189 -3.72 9.78 13.62
N ASP A 190 -3.06 9.93 12.48
CA ASP A 190 -2.37 11.16 12.06
C ASP A 190 -3.36 12.32 11.92
N THR A 191 -4.51 12.07 11.30
CA THR A 191 -5.57 13.07 11.12
C THR A 191 -6.12 13.56 12.45
N LEU A 192 -6.34 12.66 13.41
CA LEU A 192 -6.82 12.99 14.75
C LEU A 192 -5.78 13.77 15.55
N THR A 193 -4.50 13.41 15.43
CA THR A 193 -3.39 14.09 16.11
C THR A 193 -3.22 15.51 15.60
N ALA A 194 -3.17 15.71 14.27
CA ALA A 194 -3.06 17.01 13.64
C ALA A 194 -4.24 17.96 13.95
N ARG A 195 -5.40 17.43 14.31
CA ARG A 195 -6.54 18.24 14.77
C ARG A 195 -6.40 18.69 16.21
N ARG A 196 -5.93 17.79 17.10
CA ARG A 196 -5.71 18.12 18.53
C ARG A 196 -4.66 19.21 18.75
N GLU A 197 -3.72 19.34 17.82
CA GLU A 197 -2.66 20.37 17.86
C GLU A 197 -3.15 21.74 17.35
N ARG A 198 -4.30 21.78 16.66
CA ARG A 198 -4.89 23.02 16.11
C ARG A 198 -6.00 23.62 16.97
N ASP A 199 -6.54 22.86 17.92
CA ASP A 199 -7.58 23.27 18.88
C ASP A 199 -6.95 23.71 20.22
#